data_e1a993074c4e72707c30a404f3f24709
#
_entry.id   e1a993074c4e72707c30a404f3f24709
#
_cell.length_a   1.000
_cell.length_b   1.000
_cell.length_c   1.000
_cell.angle_alpha   90.00
_cell.angle_beta   90.00
_cell.angle_gamma   90.00
#
_symmetry.space_group_name_H-M   'P 1'
#
loop_
_entity.id
_entity.type
_entity.pdbx_description
1 polymer ?
#
loop_
_entity_poly.entity_id
_entity_poly.type
_entity_poly.pdbx_seq_one_letter_code
_entity_poly.pdbx_strand_id
1 'polypeptide(L)'
;MIDWLNIEVPLAHLPIRQGRRMVIDHDGVVTSEFVMFRGVENTFDEEGSYSSRVAVSSIDSDYTVAQTGSLPSGMVSGISVKGNPTKYLQGHNIFGISCIRSLARAVVADVLPKLGFSATDTARAVKQIDEGKYRVTKIDITKMFRLGTDQDVRDYLRMMPHTVSARGDRCEFCKNTFYIGKHSGLWSLKIYNKYLEITSRSKAHRLPDFLPREDFEQFVAGQLRVELVLQKQILDRLQLTDPVLLQNRLDEVFNEFTGRITMRNQEIAEHDYVKLSPSFQGTVEKWRAGRDLKSLMSKTTYYRHRAELLKIGIDISKPPIMAEDRTAIVHPIKVLAPMEVVEIPPRLQRYLLMVA
;
A
#
# COMPACT_ATOMS: atom_id res chain seq x y z
N MET A 1 8.34 -0.45 8.05
CA MET A 1 8.91 0.64 7.24
C MET A 1 7.81 1.47 6.58
N ILE A 2 8.14 2.66 6.10
CA ILE A 2 7.24 3.48 5.29
C ILE A 2 7.66 3.34 3.83
N ASP A 3 6.73 2.90 2.96
CA ASP A 3 6.98 2.68 1.54
C ASP A 3 6.55 3.87 0.68
N TRP A 4 5.42 4.50 1.00
CA TRP A 4 4.93 5.70 0.34
C TRP A 4 4.56 6.78 1.34
N LEU A 5 4.88 8.03 1.03
CA LEU A 5 4.57 9.16 1.87
C LEU A 5 4.17 10.38 1.03
N ASN A 6 3.02 10.97 1.36
CA ASN A 6 2.63 12.29 0.85
C ASN A 6 2.57 13.26 2.02
N ILE A 7 3.27 14.36 1.90
CA ILE A 7 3.30 15.44 2.90
C ILE A 7 2.96 16.79 2.29
N GLU A 8 2.42 17.65 3.12
CA GLU A 8 2.24 19.08 2.86
C GLU A 8 3.09 19.86 3.89
N VAL A 9 4.03 20.68 3.39
CA VAL A 9 4.95 21.45 4.23
C VAL A 9 4.69 22.92 4.01
N PRO A 10 4.42 23.72 5.08
CA PRO A 10 4.27 25.16 4.99
C PRO A 10 5.60 25.80 4.56
N LEU A 11 5.57 26.51 3.45
CA LEU A 11 6.72 27.25 2.90
C LEU A 11 6.23 28.32 1.93
N ALA A 12 6.36 29.58 2.33
CA ALA A 12 6.09 30.71 1.44
C ALA A 12 7.14 30.78 0.33
N HIS A 13 6.72 30.66 -0.93
CA HIS A 13 7.65 30.68 -2.07
C HIS A 13 6.94 31.06 -3.37
N LEU A 14 7.72 31.45 -4.38
CA LEU A 14 7.21 31.59 -5.75
C LEU A 14 6.81 30.21 -6.30
N PRO A 15 5.69 30.10 -7.05
CA PRO A 15 5.24 28.83 -7.57
C PRO A 15 6.32 28.08 -8.36
N ILE A 16 6.48 26.79 -8.09
CA ILE A 16 7.34 25.92 -8.88
C ILE A 16 6.81 25.92 -10.30
N ARG A 17 7.69 26.17 -11.29
CA ARG A 17 7.32 26.07 -12.70
C ARG A 17 6.95 24.63 -13.05
N GLN A 18 5.69 24.39 -13.25
CA GLN A 18 5.12 23.08 -13.57
C GLN A 18 4.14 23.22 -14.73
N GLY A 19 4.06 22.18 -15.58
CA GLY A 19 3.10 22.14 -16.67
C GLY A 19 1.66 22.09 -16.18
N ARG A 20 0.73 22.46 -17.05
CA ARG A 20 -0.71 22.28 -16.83
C ARG A 20 -1.24 21.31 -17.89
N ARG A 21 -2.14 20.43 -17.49
CA ARG A 21 -2.90 19.58 -18.39
C ARG A 21 -4.33 20.11 -18.41
N MET A 22 -4.79 20.50 -19.58
CA MET A 22 -6.16 20.93 -19.81
C MET A 22 -6.93 19.85 -20.57
N VAL A 23 -8.16 19.60 -20.17
CA VAL A 23 -9.13 18.83 -20.93
C VAL A 23 -10.03 19.83 -21.61
N ILE A 24 -10.06 19.81 -22.94
CA ILE A 24 -10.83 20.71 -23.77
C ILE A 24 -11.89 19.87 -24.47
N ASP A 25 -13.15 20.31 -24.44
CA ASP A 25 -14.24 19.66 -25.17
C ASP A 25 -14.20 19.97 -26.69
N HIS A 26 -15.19 19.45 -27.42
CA HIS A 26 -15.31 19.61 -28.85
C HIS A 26 -15.62 21.05 -29.29
N ASP A 27 -16.11 21.90 -28.39
CA ASP A 27 -16.38 23.32 -28.60
C ASP A 27 -15.18 24.22 -28.25
N GLY A 28 -14.06 23.63 -27.83
CA GLY A 28 -12.86 24.35 -27.44
C GLY A 28 -12.89 24.91 -26.00
N VAL A 29 -13.88 24.51 -25.20
CA VAL A 29 -14.01 24.97 -23.84
C VAL A 29 -13.18 24.10 -22.87
N VAL A 30 -12.40 24.74 -22.00
CA VAL A 30 -11.65 24.02 -20.96
C VAL A 30 -12.62 23.48 -19.91
N THR A 31 -12.81 22.17 -19.91
CA THR A 31 -13.71 21.47 -18.95
C THR A 31 -13.00 21.06 -17.67
N SER A 32 -11.67 20.90 -17.71
CA SER A 32 -10.88 20.57 -16.52
C SER A 32 -9.44 21.03 -16.71
N GLU A 33 -8.84 21.53 -15.63
CA GLU A 33 -7.43 21.93 -15.57
C GLU A 33 -6.74 21.22 -14.41
N PHE A 34 -5.61 20.58 -14.69
CA PHE A 34 -4.80 19.88 -13.70
C PHE A 34 -3.38 20.44 -13.70
N VAL A 35 -2.92 20.81 -12.52
CA VAL A 35 -1.52 21.17 -12.33
C VAL A 35 -0.68 19.91 -12.33
N MET A 36 0.33 19.84 -13.21
CA MET A 36 1.23 18.70 -13.29
C MET A 36 2.28 18.79 -12.18
N PHE A 37 2.51 17.67 -11.49
CA PHE A 37 3.62 17.56 -10.54
C PHE A 37 4.97 17.58 -11.28
N ARG A 38 5.97 18.24 -10.70
CA ARG A 38 7.33 18.12 -11.17
C ARG A 38 7.98 16.90 -10.55
N GLY A 39 8.33 15.90 -11.37
CA GLY A 39 9.09 14.74 -10.94
C GLY A 39 10.55 15.11 -10.68
N VAL A 40 11.07 14.75 -9.52
CA VAL A 40 12.49 14.83 -9.18
C VAL A 40 13.01 13.41 -9.07
N GLU A 41 14.02 13.11 -9.85
CA GLU A 41 14.67 11.80 -9.89
C GLU A 41 15.92 11.81 -9.00
N ASN A 42 16.19 10.68 -8.36
CA ASN A 42 17.50 10.45 -7.80
C ASN A 42 18.34 9.66 -8.80
N THR A 43 19.55 10.13 -9.05
CA THR A 43 20.48 9.57 -10.04
C THR A 43 21.30 8.44 -9.45
N PHE A 44 20.67 7.32 -9.06
CA PHE A 44 21.42 6.10 -8.74
C PHE A 44 21.86 5.34 -9.99
N ASP A 45 21.13 5.50 -11.11
CA ASP A 45 21.40 4.91 -12.40
C ASP A 45 20.83 5.77 -13.54
N GLU A 46 21.53 5.90 -14.66
CA GLU A 46 20.99 6.48 -15.89
C GLU A 46 19.79 5.68 -16.44
N GLU A 47 19.68 4.40 -16.08
CA GLU A 47 18.58 3.48 -16.38
C GLU A 47 17.63 3.23 -15.20
N GLY A 48 17.66 4.06 -14.17
CA GLY A 48 16.92 3.89 -12.92
C GLY A 48 15.43 3.61 -13.08
N SER A 49 14.89 2.81 -12.20
CA SER A 49 13.46 2.49 -12.13
C SER A 49 12.63 3.76 -12.01
N TYR A 50 11.58 3.91 -12.85
CA TYR A 50 10.61 5.03 -12.80
C TYR A 50 10.02 5.29 -11.40
N SER A 51 10.09 4.34 -10.47
CA SER A 51 9.60 4.45 -9.10
C SER A 51 10.57 5.12 -8.13
N SER A 52 11.75 5.55 -8.57
CA SER A 52 12.68 6.37 -7.78
C SER A 52 12.36 7.88 -7.84
N ARG A 53 11.26 8.26 -8.46
CA ARG A 53 10.80 9.64 -8.55
C ARG A 53 10.00 10.06 -7.33
N VAL A 54 10.21 11.29 -6.92
CA VAL A 54 9.35 12.02 -5.99
C VAL A 54 8.67 13.15 -6.76
N ALA A 55 7.36 13.29 -6.60
CA ALA A 55 6.57 14.32 -7.23
C ALA A 55 6.40 15.52 -6.29
N VAL A 56 6.71 16.72 -6.77
CA VAL A 56 6.62 17.97 -5.98
C VAL A 56 5.71 18.95 -6.70
N SER A 57 4.89 19.65 -5.92
CA SER A 57 4.06 20.75 -6.42
C SER A 57 3.94 21.86 -5.39
N SER A 58 3.79 23.09 -5.90
CA SER A 58 3.30 24.21 -5.09
C SER A 58 1.84 24.00 -4.74
N ILE A 59 1.48 24.34 -3.52
CA ILE A 59 0.11 24.25 -3.02
C ILE A 59 -0.28 25.46 -2.18
N ASP A 60 -1.59 25.73 -2.19
CA ASP A 60 -2.29 26.45 -1.15
C ASP A 60 -3.33 25.50 -0.56
N SER A 61 -3.15 25.11 0.68
CA SER A 61 -4.13 24.33 1.43
C SER A 61 -4.52 25.11 2.69
N ASP A 62 -5.70 24.86 3.24
CA ASP A 62 -6.15 25.50 4.48
C ASP A 62 -5.10 25.37 5.58
N TYR A 63 -4.44 24.21 5.62
CA TYR A 63 -3.37 23.96 6.58
C TYR A 63 -2.14 24.84 6.34
N THR A 64 -1.63 24.89 5.10
CA THR A 64 -0.40 25.67 4.79
C THR A 64 -0.67 27.17 4.87
N VAL A 65 -1.83 27.63 4.41
CA VAL A 65 -2.25 29.04 4.54
C VAL A 65 -2.35 29.46 6.02
N ALA A 66 -2.93 28.62 6.87
CA ALA A 66 -3.04 28.91 8.30
C ALA A 66 -1.65 29.01 8.99
N GLN A 67 -0.65 28.30 8.50
CA GLN A 67 0.70 28.32 9.06
C GLN A 67 1.59 29.47 8.54
N THR A 68 1.37 29.91 7.31
CA THR A 68 2.19 30.97 6.68
C THR A 68 1.59 32.36 6.80
N GLY A 69 0.29 32.46 7.09
CA GLY A 69 -0.41 33.72 7.18
C GLY A 69 -0.60 34.43 5.83
N SER A 70 -0.76 35.76 5.84
CA SER A 70 -0.89 36.57 4.63
C SER A 70 0.40 36.59 3.83
N LEU A 71 0.30 36.25 2.54
CA LEU A 71 1.46 36.17 1.64
C LEU A 71 1.49 37.36 0.66
N PRO A 72 2.69 37.77 0.20
CA PRO A 72 2.82 38.69 -0.93
C PRO A 72 2.15 38.13 -2.18
N SER A 73 1.68 39.03 -3.06
CA SER A 73 1.04 38.66 -4.32
C SER A 73 1.95 37.77 -5.16
N GLY A 74 1.40 36.67 -5.69
CA GLY A 74 2.10 35.71 -6.55
C GLY A 74 2.90 34.64 -5.81
N MET A 75 2.92 34.66 -4.48
CA MET A 75 3.49 33.58 -3.67
C MET A 75 2.43 32.54 -3.30
N VAL A 76 2.87 31.32 -3.03
CA VAL A 76 2.07 30.20 -2.52
C VAL A 76 2.52 29.84 -1.10
N SER A 77 1.61 29.20 -0.35
CA SER A 77 1.78 28.96 1.08
C SER A 77 2.54 27.68 1.43
N GLY A 78 2.68 26.76 0.49
CA GLY A 78 3.31 25.48 0.80
C GLY A 78 3.71 24.62 -0.39
N ILE A 79 4.38 23.53 -0.07
CA ILE A 79 4.77 22.49 -1.02
C ILE A 79 4.12 21.16 -0.64
N SER A 80 3.72 20.40 -1.66
CA SER A 80 3.34 18.99 -1.53
C SER A 80 4.42 18.11 -2.11
N VAL A 81 4.87 17.13 -1.34
CA VAL A 81 5.88 16.13 -1.74
C VAL A 81 5.24 14.75 -1.67
N LYS A 82 5.31 13.97 -2.75
CA LYS A 82 4.63 12.68 -2.90
C LYS A 82 5.55 11.66 -3.53
N GLY A 83 5.65 10.48 -2.95
CA GLY A 83 6.43 9.40 -3.54
C GLY A 83 6.85 8.33 -2.56
N ASN A 84 7.76 7.46 -3.01
CA ASN A 84 8.42 6.48 -2.17
C ASN A 84 9.75 7.05 -1.67
N PRO A 85 9.79 7.62 -0.43
CA PRO A 85 10.99 8.26 0.08
C PRO A 85 12.14 7.28 0.27
N THR A 86 11.81 6.07 0.74
CA THR A 86 12.81 5.02 0.97
C THR A 86 13.50 4.64 -0.34
N LYS A 87 12.73 4.34 -1.40
CA LYS A 87 13.31 4.00 -2.69
C LYS A 87 14.08 5.16 -3.33
N TYR A 88 13.56 6.37 -3.20
CA TYR A 88 14.19 7.58 -3.71
C TYR A 88 15.58 7.80 -3.08
N LEU A 89 15.71 7.63 -1.75
CA LEU A 89 16.93 7.93 -1.01
C LEU A 89 17.99 6.81 -1.03
N GLN A 90 17.56 5.55 -1.10
CA GLN A 90 18.49 4.40 -0.99
C GLN A 90 18.48 3.44 -2.21
N GLY A 91 17.67 3.74 -3.25
CA GLY A 91 17.59 2.95 -4.48
C GLY A 91 16.69 1.73 -4.41
N HIS A 92 16.22 1.31 -3.25
CA HIS A 92 15.33 0.16 -3.07
C HIS A 92 14.29 0.40 -1.97
N ASN A 93 13.22 -0.40 -1.96
CA ASN A 93 12.19 -0.40 -0.92
C ASN A 93 11.96 -1.81 -0.31
N ILE A 94 13.02 -2.61 -0.26
CA ILE A 94 12.95 -3.95 0.33
C ILE A 94 12.82 -3.84 1.85
N PHE A 95 13.65 -3.01 2.44
CA PHE A 95 13.57 -2.59 3.84
C PHE A 95 13.83 -1.09 3.93
N GLY A 96 13.57 -0.49 5.08
CA GLY A 96 13.74 0.94 5.30
C GLY A 96 13.31 1.33 6.71
N ILE A 97 13.42 2.60 7.01
CA ILE A 97 13.08 3.15 8.32
C ILE A 97 11.57 3.41 8.45
N SER A 98 11.09 3.48 9.70
CA SER A 98 9.70 3.78 10.05
C SER A 98 9.51 5.19 10.63
N CYS A 99 10.57 6.00 10.67
CA CYS A 99 10.49 7.36 11.19
C CYS A 99 9.99 8.33 10.11
N ILE A 100 8.75 8.81 10.25
CA ILE A 100 8.11 9.74 9.30
C ILE A 100 8.92 11.02 9.18
N ARG A 101 9.33 11.61 10.32
CA ARG A 101 10.10 12.86 10.37
C ARG A 101 11.43 12.74 9.62
N SER A 102 12.19 11.68 9.90
CA SER A 102 13.49 11.47 9.25
C SER A 102 13.36 11.30 7.74
N LEU A 103 12.37 10.55 7.26
CA LEU A 103 12.10 10.40 5.83
C LEU A 103 11.67 11.72 5.18
N ALA A 104 10.73 12.44 5.80
CA ALA A 104 10.25 13.73 5.30
C ALA A 104 11.40 14.75 5.20
N ARG A 105 12.22 14.84 6.27
CA ARG A 105 13.38 15.72 6.34
C ARG A 105 14.40 15.41 5.25
N ALA A 106 14.80 14.16 5.12
CA ALA A 106 15.80 13.73 4.14
C ALA A 106 15.35 13.99 2.69
N VAL A 107 14.09 13.65 2.37
CA VAL A 107 13.56 13.90 1.02
C VAL A 107 13.46 15.37 0.70
N VAL A 108 12.95 16.19 1.63
CA VAL A 108 12.78 17.64 1.39
C VAL A 108 14.14 18.33 1.27
N ALA A 109 15.12 17.96 2.13
CA ALA A 109 16.46 18.51 2.06
C ALA A 109 17.19 18.20 0.74
N ASP A 110 16.92 17.03 0.13
CA ASP A 110 17.52 16.65 -1.15
C ASP A 110 16.77 17.22 -2.37
N VAL A 111 15.44 17.27 -2.31
CA VAL A 111 14.60 17.62 -3.45
C VAL A 111 14.54 19.13 -3.71
N LEU A 112 14.47 19.96 -2.66
CA LEU A 112 14.29 21.41 -2.84
C LEU A 112 15.46 22.07 -3.57
N PRO A 113 16.75 21.81 -3.25
CA PRO A 113 17.87 22.35 -4.03
C PRO A 113 17.83 21.93 -5.50
N LYS A 114 17.44 20.70 -5.82
CA LYS A 114 17.28 20.21 -7.19
C LYS A 114 16.19 20.95 -7.97
N LEU A 115 15.23 21.57 -7.27
CA LEU A 115 14.19 22.41 -7.84
C LEU A 115 14.56 23.89 -7.91
N GLY A 116 15.76 24.26 -7.45
CA GLY A 116 16.26 25.63 -7.47
C GLY A 116 15.86 26.48 -6.27
N PHE A 117 15.40 25.85 -5.19
CA PHE A 117 15.17 26.57 -3.92
C PHE A 117 16.50 26.99 -3.28
N SER A 118 16.51 28.14 -2.63
CA SER A 118 17.67 28.61 -1.90
C SER A 118 17.98 27.72 -0.68
N ALA A 119 19.22 27.78 -0.19
CA ALA A 119 19.60 27.09 1.04
C ALA A 119 18.75 27.59 2.23
N THR A 120 18.36 28.86 2.24
CA THR A 120 17.51 29.47 3.29
C THR A 120 16.10 28.88 3.24
N ASP A 121 15.50 28.75 2.06
CA ASP A 121 14.15 28.19 1.92
C ASP A 121 14.14 26.70 2.26
N THR A 122 15.16 25.95 1.82
CA THR A 122 15.34 24.55 2.19
C THR A 122 15.47 24.39 3.71
N ALA A 123 16.28 25.23 4.37
CA ALA A 123 16.43 25.21 5.83
C ALA A 123 15.11 25.54 6.55
N ARG A 124 14.32 26.48 6.02
CA ARG A 124 12.97 26.78 6.57
C ARG A 124 12.03 25.58 6.47
N ALA A 125 11.98 24.94 5.32
CA ALA A 125 11.13 23.75 5.13
C ALA A 125 11.56 22.59 6.05
N VAL A 126 12.86 22.35 6.17
CA VAL A 126 13.42 21.34 7.10
C VAL A 126 13.06 21.68 8.55
N LYS A 127 13.18 22.95 8.96
CA LYS A 127 12.77 23.38 10.29
C LYS A 127 11.30 23.13 10.57
N GLN A 128 10.40 23.40 9.62
CA GLN A 128 8.98 23.06 9.78
C GLN A 128 8.78 21.56 10.05
N ILE A 129 9.54 20.71 9.36
CA ILE A 129 9.49 19.25 9.56
C ILE A 129 10.02 18.87 10.94
N ASP A 130 11.16 19.42 11.36
CA ASP A 130 11.77 19.15 12.67
C ASP A 130 10.86 19.56 13.83
N GLU A 131 10.11 20.65 13.66
CA GLU A 131 9.11 21.14 14.62
C GLU A 131 7.77 20.41 14.55
N GLY A 132 7.60 19.42 13.64
CA GLY A 132 6.34 18.71 13.43
C GLY A 132 5.26 19.53 12.72
N LYS A 133 5.59 20.70 12.20
CA LYS A 133 4.68 21.62 11.52
C LYS A 133 4.53 21.27 10.04
N TYR A 134 4.10 20.08 9.76
CA TYR A 134 3.74 19.58 8.43
C TYR A 134 2.59 18.58 8.55
N ARG A 135 1.97 18.22 7.45
CA ARG A 135 0.81 17.36 7.43
C ARG A 135 1.08 16.13 6.58
N VAL A 136 0.66 14.95 7.05
CA VAL A 136 0.66 13.71 6.27
C VAL A 136 -0.69 13.54 5.61
N THR A 137 -0.71 13.39 4.27
CA THR A 137 -1.95 13.24 3.50
C THR A 137 -2.12 11.87 2.85
N LYS A 138 -1.06 11.05 2.85
CA LYS A 138 -1.10 9.64 2.49
C LYS A 138 0.13 8.96 3.08
N ILE A 139 -0.05 7.71 3.53
CA ILE A 139 1.06 6.87 3.98
C ILE A 139 0.80 5.41 3.61
N ASP A 140 1.85 4.71 3.18
CA ASP A 140 1.85 3.27 3.00
C ASP A 140 2.77 2.66 4.07
N ILE A 141 2.17 1.98 5.06
CA ILE A 141 2.87 1.31 6.16
C ILE A 141 3.12 -0.13 5.76
N THR A 142 4.36 -0.56 5.79
CA THR A 142 4.79 -1.85 5.26
C THR A 142 5.47 -2.70 6.31
N LYS A 143 5.06 -3.97 6.40
CA LYS A 143 5.73 -5.02 7.20
C LYS A 143 6.01 -6.24 6.34
N MET A 144 7.10 -6.95 6.70
CA MET A 144 7.50 -8.21 6.08
C MET A 144 7.33 -9.32 7.12
N PHE A 145 6.77 -10.45 6.70
CA PHE A 145 6.49 -11.60 7.55
C PHE A 145 7.14 -12.85 6.98
N ARG A 146 7.84 -13.61 7.81
CA ARG A 146 8.46 -14.87 7.40
C ARG A 146 7.43 -16.00 7.41
N LEU A 147 7.26 -16.66 6.27
CA LEU A 147 6.41 -17.84 6.12
C LEU A 147 7.22 -19.15 6.04
N GLY A 148 8.44 -19.08 5.52
CA GLY A 148 9.29 -20.26 5.29
C GLY A 148 10.00 -20.17 3.96
N THR A 149 9.54 -20.92 2.97
CA THR A 149 10.06 -20.93 1.59
C THR A 149 9.26 -19.99 0.69
N ASP A 150 9.78 -19.70 -0.51
CA ASP A 150 9.05 -18.97 -1.54
C ASP A 150 7.76 -19.71 -1.98
N GLN A 151 7.81 -21.06 -1.97
CA GLN A 151 6.64 -21.87 -2.27
C GLN A 151 5.53 -21.69 -1.22
N ASP A 152 5.89 -21.64 0.07
CA ASP A 152 4.92 -21.38 1.15
C ASP A 152 4.21 -20.02 0.98
N VAL A 153 4.94 -18.99 0.54
CA VAL A 153 4.36 -17.67 0.24
C VAL A 153 3.40 -17.73 -0.94
N ARG A 154 3.75 -18.46 -1.99
CA ARG A 154 2.87 -18.65 -3.17
C ARG A 154 1.59 -19.38 -2.80
N ASP A 155 1.71 -20.45 -2.03
CA ASP A 155 0.57 -21.27 -1.61
C ASP A 155 -0.34 -20.48 -0.66
N TYR A 156 0.25 -19.73 0.27
CA TYR A 156 -0.49 -18.81 1.13
C TYR A 156 -1.30 -17.78 0.31
N LEU A 157 -0.69 -17.14 -0.67
CA LEU A 157 -1.36 -16.16 -1.53
C LEU A 157 -2.47 -16.79 -2.39
N ARG A 158 -2.28 -18.02 -2.90
CA ARG A 158 -3.30 -18.75 -3.65
C ARG A 158 -4.52 -19.08 -2.80
N MET A 159 -4.30 -19.37 -1.51
CA MET A 159 -5.39 -19.70 -0.59
C MET A 159 -6.19 -18.47 -0.12
N MET A 160 -5.61 -17.27 -0.13
CA MET A 160 -6.29 -16.06 0.36
C MET A 160 -7.63 -15.75 -0.33
N PRO A 161 -7.80 -15.87 -1.65
CA PRO A 161 -9.10 -15.65 -2.31
C PRO A 161 -10.21 -16.53 -1.78
N HIS A 162 -9.87 -17.76 -1.36
CA HIS A 162 -10.82 -18.76 -0.87
C HIS A 162 -11.18 -18.56 0.61
N THR A 163 -10.22 -18.14 1.42
CA THR A 163 -10.31 -18.15 2.89
C THR A 163 -10.51 -16.79 3.51
N VAL A 164 -9.95 -15.71 2.90
CA VAL A 164 -9.96 -14.38 3.48
C VAL A 164 -11.28 -13.65 3.22
N SER A 165 -11.82 -13.03 4.25
CA SER A 165 -12.88 -12.04 4.15
C SER A 165 -12.54 -10.81 5.00
N ALA A 166 -12.93 -9.64 4.52
CA ALA A 166 -12.88 -8.40 5.26
C ALA A 166 -14.29 -7.79 5.30
N ARG A 167 -14.74 -7.43 6.50
CA ARG A 167 -16.10 -6.90 6.69
C ARG A 167 -16.23 -5.56 5.97
N GLY A 168 -17.15 -5.51 4.99
CA GLY A 168 -17.45 -4.28 4.26
C GLY A 168 -16.50 -3.94 3.12
N ASP A 169 -15.40 -4.69 2.94
CA ASP A 169 -14.40 -4.42 1.92
C ASP A 169 -14.36 -5.52 0.84
N ARG A 170 -14.04 -5.11 -0.38
CA ARG A 170 -13.89 -6.03 -1.51
C ARG A 170 -12.50 -6.65 -1.51
N CYS A 171 -12.44 -7.98 -1.51
CA CYS A 171 -11.21 -8.74 -1.69
C CYS A 171 -11.02 -9.11 -3.17
N GLU A 172 -9.81 -8.95 -3.69
CA GLU A 172 -9.47 -9.24 -5.08
C GLU A 172 -8.06 -9.82 -5.17
N PHE A 173 -7.90 -10.91 -5.93
CA PHE A 173 -6.58 -11.47 -6.25
C PHE A 173 -6.22 -11.13 -7.70
N CYS A 174 -5.08 -10.53 -7.91
CA CYS A 174 -4.62 -10.12 -9.23
C CYS A 174 -3.09 -10.22 -9.32
N LYS A 175 -2.58 -10.96 -10.33
CA LYS A 175 -1.14 -11.06 -10.61
C LYS A 175 -0.24 -11.33 -9.40
N ASN A 176 -0.56 -12.35 -8.61
CA ASN A 176 0.18 -12.73 -7.39
C ASN A 176 0.11 -11.72 -6.23
N THR A 177 -0.85 -10.79 -6.27
CA THR A 177 -1.13 -9.85 -5.20
C THR A 177 -2.58 -9.99 -4.75
N PHE A 178 -2.77 -10.12 -3.46
CA PHE A 178 -4.09 -10.09 -2.84
C PHE A 178 -4.38 -8.68 -2.32
N TYR A 179 -5.52 -8.14 -2.70
CA TYR A 179 -5.97 -6.80 -2.31
C TYR A 179 -7.22 -6.87 -1.46
N ILE A 180 -7.28 -6.00 -0.46
CA ILE A 180 -8.50 -5.65 0.26
C ILE A 180 -8.70 -4.16 0.04
N GLY A 181 -9.88 -3.77 -0.44
CA GLY A 181 -10.19 -2.36 -0.71
C GLY A 181 -9.39 -1.71 -1.84
N LYS A 182 -8.97 -2.46 -2.88
CA LYS A 182 -8.11 -1.98 -3.98
C LYS A 182 -8.54 -0.65 -4.62
N HIS A 183 -9.85 -0.43 -4.72
CA HIS A 183 -10.42 0.78 -5.32
C HIS A 183 -11.00 1.74 -4.27
N SER A 184 -10.69 1.54 -2.99
CA SER A 184 -11.16 2.40 -1.92
C SER A 184 -10.41 3.73 -1.90
N GLY A 185 -11.14 4.83 -1.80
CA GLY A 185 -10.58 6.16 -1.56
C GLY A 185 -10.16 6.39 -0.11
N LEU A 186 -10.38 5.42 0.80
CA LEU A 186 -10.08 5.52 2.21
C LEU A 186 -8.79 4.78 2.58
N TRP A 187 -8.80 3.47 2.42
CA TRP A 187 -7.67 2.59 2.76
C TRP A 187 -7.67 1.34 1.91
N SER A 188 -6.52 0.70 1.80
CA SER A 188 -6.40 -0.62 1.18
C SER A 188 -5.24 -1.41 1.77
N LEU A 189 -5.34 -2.73 1.70
CA LEU A 189 -4.23 -3.65 1.98
C LEU A 189 -3.80 -4.31 0.68
N LYS A 190 -2.47 -4.40 0.50
CA LYS A 190 -1.82 -5.21 -0.53
C LYS A 190 -0.98 -6.27 0.17
N ILE A 191 -1.14 -7.51 -0.24
CA ILE A 191 -0.43 -8.65 0.32
C ILE A 191 0.18 -9.42 -0.84
N TYR A 192 1.51 -9.53 -0.87
CA TYR A 192 2.19 -10.11 -2.02
C TYR A 192 3.58 -10.67 -1.70
N ASN A 193 4.09 -11.43 -2.65
CA ASN A 193 5.43 -12.02 -2.62
C ASN A 193 6.47 -11.02 -3.15
N LYS A 194 7.31 -10.48 -2.26
CA LYS A 194 8.35 -9.50 -2.62
C LYS A 194 9.46 -10.12 -3.49
N TYR A 195 9.75 -11.41 -3.31
CA TYR A 195 10.73 -12.12 -4.14
C TYR A 195 10.32 -12.12 -5.61
N LEU A 196 9.05 -12.43 -5.92
CA LEU A 196 8.53 -12.40 -7.29
C LEU A 196 8.57 -11.01 -7.91
N GLU A 197 8.38 -9.97 -7.11
CA GLU A 197 8.44 -8.58 -7.59
C GLU A 197 9.86 -8.22 -8.04
N ILE A 198 10.88 -8.45 -7.20
CA ILE A 198 12.26 -8.04 -7.53
C ILE A 198 12.95 -8.95 -8.56
N THR A 199 12.52 -10.21 -8.68
CA THR A 199 13.00 -11.14 -9.71
C THR A 199 12.26 -11.00 -11.03
N SER A 200 11.19 -10.19 -11.08
CA SER A 200 10.44 -9.94 -12.32
C SER A 200 11.32 -9.24 -13.35
N ARG A 201 11.04 -9.48 -14.64
CA ARG A 201 11.74 -8.79 -15.75
C ARG A 201 11.30 -7.33 -15.94
N SER A 202 10.42 -6.82 -15.08
CA SER A 202 9.90 -5.45 -15.17
C SER A 202 10.98 -4.44 -14.78
N LYS A 203 11.26 -3.46 -15.66
CA LYS A 203 12.17 -2.34 -15.35
C LYS A 203 11.74 -1.57 -14.09
N ALA A 204 10.42 -1.52 -13.81
CA ALA A 204 9.88 -0.81 -12.64
C ALA A 204 10.31 -1.39 -11.28
N HIS A 205 10.73 -2.66 -11.25
CA HIS A 205 11.11 -3.38 -10.03
C HIS A 205 12.58 -3.78 -10.01
N ARG A 206 13.35 -3.38 -11.01
CA ARG A 206 14.79 -3.67 -11.07
C ARG A 206 15.52 -2.98 -9.90
N LEU A 207 16.42 -3.73 -9.28
CA LEU A 207 17.33 -3.16 -8.29
C LEU A 207 18.49 -2.46 -9.04
N PRO A 208 19.01 -1.34 -8.48
CA PRO A 208 20.22 -0.71 -8.97
C PRO A 208 21.42 -1.67 -9.00
N ASP A 209 22.31 -1.53 -9.99
CA ASP A 209 23.42 -2.48 -10.21
C ASP A 209 24.48 -2.45 -9.08
N PHE A 210 24.55 -1.37 -8.29
CA PHE A 210 25.43 -1.31 -7.11
C PHE A 210 24.95 -2.13 -5.91
N LEU A 211 23.70 -2.64 -5.95
CA LEU A 211 23.16 -3.47 -4.87
C LEU A 211 23.48 -4.96 -5.12
N PRO A 212 23.89 -5.72 -4.09
CA PRO A 212 24.16 -7.15 -4.22
C PRO A 212 22.84 -7.92 -4.41
N ARG A 213 22.45 -8.10 -5.65
CA ARG A 213 21.16 -8.67 -6.04
C ARG A 213 20.86 -10.01 -5.38
N GLU A 214 21.84 -10.92 -5.36
CA GLU A 214 21.69 -12.26 -4.78
C GLU A 214 21.38 -12.21 -3.28
N ASP A 215 22.06 -11.32 -2.53
CA ASP A 215 21.81 -11.14 -1.10
C ASP A 215 20.39 -10.62 -0.82
N PHE A 216 19.89 -9.71 -1.67
CA PHE A 216 18.55 -9.17 -1.56
C PHE A 216 17.49 -10.21 -1.94
N GLU A 217 17.69 -10.96 -3.00
CA GLU A 217 16.82 -12.06 -3.42
C GLU A 217 16.74 -13.14 -2.32
N GLN A 218 17.88 -13.53 -1.75
CA GLN A 218 17.93 -14.47 -0.64
C GLN A 218 17.23 -13.94 0.61
N PHE A 219 17.36 -12.65 0.90
CA PHE A 219 16.71 -12.03 2.05
C PHE A 219 15.18 -12.06 1.94
N VAL A 220 14.62 -11.74 0.77
CA VAL A 220 13.15 -11.68 0.59
C VAL A 220 12.52 -13.03 0.28
N ALA A 221 13.30 -14.06 -0.02
CA ALA A 221 12.77 -15.39 -0.26
C ALA A 221 12.02 -15.92 0.98
N GLY A 222 10.84 -16.46 0.78
CA GLY A 222 9.98 -16.96 1.86
C GLY A 222 9.34 -15.87 2.73
N GLN A 223 9.33 -14.61 2.26
CA GLN A 223 8.72 -13.50 2.98
C GLN A 223 7.47 -12.98 2.27
N LEU A 224 6.42 -12.79 3.06
CA LEU A 224 5.18 -12.13 2.67
C LEU A 224 5.26 -10.65 2.98
N ARG A 225 5.01 -9.80 2.00
CA ARG A 225 4.93 -8.36 2.20
C ARG A 225 3.48 -7.90 2.33
N VAL A 226 3.23 -7.10 3.36
CA VAL A 226 1.93 -6.50 3.64
C VAL A 226 2.06 -4.99 3.67
N GLU A 227 1.29 -4.30 2.82
CA GLU A 227 1.26 -2.85 2.72
C GLU A 227 -0.13 -2.33 3.08
N LEU A 228 -0.23 -1.56 4.14
CA LEU A 228 -1.42 -0.80 4.49
C LEU A 228 -1.32 0.61 3.91
N VAL A 229 -2.21 0.92 2.99
CA VAL A 229 -2.34 2.24 2.37
C VAL A 229 -3.42 3.03 3.09
N LEU A 230 -3.08 4.19 3.64
CA LEU A 230 -4.03 5.12 4.25
C LEU A 230 -4.08 6.40 3.41
N GLN A 231 -5.27 6.74 2.88
CA GLN A 231 -5.51 7.94 2.09
C GLN A 231 -5.89 9.12 3.00
N LYS A 232 -5.83 10.34 2.45
CA LYS A 232 -6.13 11.58 3.19
C LYS A 232 -7.45 11.49 3.98
N GLN A 233 -8.52 11.03 3.37
CA GLN A 233 -9.83 10.97 4.00
C GLN A 233 -9.89 10.10 5.26
N ILE A 234 -9.17 8.97 5.29
CA ILE A 234 -9.14 8.12 6.49
C ILE A 234 -8.22 8.73 7.56
N LEU A 235 -7.10 9.36 7.16
CA LEU A 235 -6.23 10.08 8.08
C LEU A 235 -6.95 11.26 8.74
N ASP A 236 -7.75 12.02 7.98
CA ASP A 236 -8.60 13.09 8.51
C ASP A 236 -9.63 12.56 9.52
N ARG A 237 -10.34 11.46 9.18
CA ARG A 237 -11.35 10.84 10.07
C ARG A 237 -10.74 10.32 11.38
N LEU A 238 -9.53 9.77 11.33
CA LEU A 238 -8.81 9.24 12.49
C LEU A 238 -8.01 10.34 13.22
N GLN A 239 -8.02 11.58 12.73
CA GLN A 239 -7.22 12.70 13.23
C GLN A 239 -5.71 12.39 13.23
N LEU A 240 -5.24 11.65 12.23
CA LEU A 240 -3.86 11.17 12.08
C LEU A 240 -3.10 11.90 10.95
N THR A 241 -3.50 13.10 10.59
CA THR A 241 -2.72 13.93 9.64
C THR A 241 -1.53 14.63 10.31
N ASP A 242 -1.57 14.75 11.63
CA ASP A 242 -0.41 15.20 12.42
C ASP A 242 0.68 14.12 12.43
N PRO A 243 1.91 14.44 12.00
CA PRO A 243 2.98 13.46 11.86
C PRO A 243 3.45 12.84 13.17
N VAL A 244 3.35 13.56 14.29
CA VAL A 244 3.78 13.07 15.61
C VAL A 244 2.75 12.07 16.15
N LEU A 245 1.47 12.42 16.07
CA LEU A 245 0.38 11.51 16.46
C LEU A 245 0.39 10.25 15.60
N LEU A 246 0.55 10.38 14.29
CA LEU A 246 0.63 9.25 13.37
C LEU A 246 1.84 8.36 13.67
N GLN A 247 3.03 8.95 13.91
CA GLN A 247 4.24 8.20 14.24
C GLN A 247 4.06 7.32 15.47
N ASN A 248 3.42 7.85 16.51
CA ASN A 248 3.20 7.13 17.76
C ASN A 248 2.18 5.98 17.63
N ARG A 249 1.35 6.00 16.59
CA ARG A 249 0.27 5.03 16.38
C ARG A 249 0.47 4.13 15.17
N LEU A 250 1.64 4.15 14.49
CA LEU A 250 1.88 3.37 13.27
C LEU A 250 1.58 1.87 13.44
N ASP A 251 2.10 1.27 14.51
CA ASP A 251 1.90 -0.16 14.76
C ASP A 251 0.48 -0.49 15.20
N GLU A 252 -0.13 0.34 16.03
CA GLU A 252 -1.53 0.22 16.44
C GLU A 252 -2.46 0.25 15.24
N VAL A 253 -2.31 1.26 14.38
CA VAL A 253 -3.11 1.43 13.17
C VAL A 253 -2.91 0.25 12.20
N PHE A 254 -1.66 -0.17 11.98
CA PHE A 254 -1.39 -1.33 11.15
C PHE A 254 -2.10 -2.59 11.69
N ASN A 255 -2.02 -2.84 12.99
CA ASN A 255 -2.64 -4.00 13.63
C ASN A 255 -4.18 -3.91 13.62
N GLU A 256 -4.76 -2.72 13.82
CA GLU A 256 -6.20 -2.51 13.71
C GLU A 256 -6.74 -2.89 12.33
N PHE A 257 -6.11 -2.40 11.26
CA PHE A 257 -6.57 -2.66 9.90
C PHE A 257 -6.32 -4.10 9.46
N THR A 258 -5.19 -4.70 9.81
CA THR A 258 -4.92 -6.11 9.55
C THR A 258 -5.79 -7.05 10.40
N GLY A 259 -6.15 -6.66 11.62
CA GLY A 259 -7.07 -7.39 12.49
C GLY A 259 -8.52 -7.47 11.97
N ARG A 260 -8.89 -6.63 10.99
CA ARG A 260 -10.20 -6.72 10.29
C ARG A 260 -10.28 -7.90 9.33
N ILE A 261 -9.16 -8.57 9.06
CA ILE A 261 -9.09 -9.74 8.19
C ILE A 261 -9.56 -10.97 8.96
N THR A 262 -10.59 -11.64 8.44
CA THR A 262 -11.05 -12.92 8.97
C THR A 262 -10.65 -14.01 7.98
N MET A 263 -9.97 -15.03 8.46
CA MET A 263 -9.67 -16.24 7.69
C MET A 263 -10.63 -17.35 8.09
N ARG A 264 -11.21 -18.02 7.09
CA ARG A 264 -12.15 -19.11 7.31
C ARG A 264 -11.64 -20.36 6.58
N ASN A 265 -11.70 -21.49 7.26
CA ASN A 265 -11.49 -22.78 6.61
C ASN A 265 -12.74 -23.10 5.79
N GLN A 266 -12.57 -23.45 4.52
CA GLN A 266 -13.69 -23.87 3.64
C GLN A 266 -13.92 -25.39 3.63
N GLU A 267 -13.16 -26.13 4.44
CA GLU A 267 -13.42 -27.55 4.61
C GLU A 267 -14.74 -27.77 5.37
N ILE A 268 -15.67 -28.42 4.69
CA ILE A 268 -16.93 -28.81 5.29
C ILE A 268 -16.72 -30.17 5.93
N ALA A 269 -16.97 -30.27 7.22
CA ALA A 269 -17.09 -31.58 7.84
C ALA A 269 -18.24 -32.35 7.15
N GLU A 270 -18.00 -33.59 6.72
CA GLU A 270 -19.00 -34.47 6.07
C GLU A 270 -20.33 -34.47 6.83
N HIS A 271 -20.25 -34.50 8.13
CA HIS A 271 -21.38 -34.46 9.06
C HIS A 271 -22.24 -33.16 8.93
N ASP A 272 -21.64 -31.99 8.64
CA ASP A 272 -22.40 -30.75 8.47
C ASP A 272 -23.01 -30.65 7.08
N TYR A 273 -22.37 -31.25 6.07
CA TYR A 273 -22.92 -31.34 4.72
C TYR A 273 -24.19 -32.21 4.67
N VAL A 274 -24.16 -33.36 5.34
CA VAL A 274 -25.31 -34.28 5.38
C VAL A 274 -26.54 -33.68 6.04
N LYS A 275 -26.35 -32.73 6.99
CA LYS A 275 -27.45 -32.02 7.65
C LYS A 275 -28.12 -30.94 6.80
N LEU A 276 -27.52 -30.55 5.70
CA LEU A 276 -28.09 -29.55 4.82
C LEU A 276 -29.33 -30.09 4.11
N SER A 277 -30.33 -29.26 3.89
CA SER A 277 -31.45 -29.60 3.03
C SER A 277 -30.98 -29.84 1.58
N PRO A 278 -31.71 -30.66 0.78
CA PRO A 278 -31.35 -30.96 -0.62
C PRO A 278 -31.09 -29.69 -1.46
N SER A 279 -31.82 -28.60 -1.20
CA SER A 279 -31.65 -27.34 -1.90
C SER A 279 -30.30 -26.68 -1.62
N PHE A 280 -29.83 -26.73 -0.37
CA PHE A 280 -28.51 -26.20 0.00
C PHE A 280 -27.39 -27.13 -0.48
N GLN A 281 -27.57 -28.46 -0.39
CA GLN A 281 -26.63 -29.44 -0.93
C GLN A 281 -26.42 -29.22 -2.43
N GLY A 282 -27.49 -29.06 -3.22
CA GLY A 282 -27.41 -28.80 -4.65
C GLY A 282 -26.74 -27.44 -4.96
N THR A 283 -26.82 -26.45 -4.06
CA THR A 283 -26.10 -25.19 -4.21
C THR A 283 -24.61 -25.38 -3.95
N VAL A 284 -24.22 -26.13 -2.92
CA VAL A 284 -22.83 -26.48 -2.61
C VAL A 284 -22.19 -27.26 -3.75
N GLU A 285 -22.91 -28.25 -4.33
CA GLU A 285 -22.40 -29.02 -5.48
C GLU A 285 -22.13 -28.15 -6.71
N LYS A 286 -23.06 -27.25 -7.04
CA LYS A 286 -22.88 -26.29 -8.15
C LYS A 286 -21.71 -25.35 -7.88
N TRP A 287 -21.57 -24.89 -6.65
CA TRP A 287 -20.46 -24.04 -6.24
C TRP A 287 -19.13 -24.79 -6.33
N ARG A 288 -19.04 -26.04 -5.80
CA ARG A 288 -17.84 -26.89 -5.91
C ARG A 288 -17.44 -27.16 -7.36
N ALA A 289 -18.44 -27.26 -8.27
CA ALA A 289 -18.22 -27.39 -9.70
C ALA A 289 -17.82 -26.08 -10.41
N GLY A 290 -17.58 -25.00 -9.65
CA GLY A 290 -17.16 -23.68 -10.20
C GLY A 290 -18.26 -22.96 -10.99
N ARG A 291 -19.54 -23.33 -10.83
CA ARG A 291 -20.63 -22.68 -11.56
C ARG A 291 -20.92 -21.28 -11.01
N ASP A 292 -21.24 -20.34 -11.91
CA ASP A 292 -21.73 -19.02 -11.51
C ASP A 292 -23.12 -19.09 -10.91
N LEU A 293 -23.20 -19.17 -9.58
CA LEU A 293 -24.45 -19.26 -8.85
C LEU A 293 -25.37 -18.06 -9.02
N LYS A 294 -24.81 -16.88 -9.31
CA LYS A 294 -25.61 -15.66 -9.51
C LYS A 294 -26.41 -15.70 -10.80
N SER A 295 -25.90 -16.41 -11.82
CA SER A 295 -26.63 -16.66 -13.08
C SER A 295 -27.67 -17.79 -12.95
N LEU A 296 -27.51 -18.70 -11.98
CA LEU A 296 -28.32 -19.90 -11.83
C LEU A 296 -29.49 -19.74 -10.85
N MET A 297 -29.57 -18.67 -10.09
CA MET A 297 -30.65 -18.45 -9.11
C MET A 297 -30.96 -16.97 -8.93
N SER A 298 -32.16 -16.68 -8.38
CA SER A 298 -32.56 -15.30 -8.08
C SER A 298 -31.64 -14.66 -7.02
N LYS A 299 -31.50 -13.35 -7.06
CA LYS A 299 -30.69 -12.59 -6.10
C LYS A 299 -31.11 -12.89 -4.65
N THR A 300 -32.40 -12.97 -4.36
CA THR A 300 -32.93 -13.30 -3.04
C THR A 300 -32.52 -14.71 -2.59
N THR A 301 -32.66 -15.70 -3.48
CA THR A 301 -32.27 -17.08 -3.20
C THR A 301 -30.78 -17.18 -2.96
N TYR A 302 -29.94 -16.51 -3.76
CA TYR A 302 -28.51 -16.48 -3.61
C TYR A 302 -28.08 -15.97 -2.22
N TYR A 303 -28.60 -14.81 -1.79
CA TYR A 303 -28.21 -14.25 -0.49
C TYR A 303 -28.76 -15.06 0.70
N ARG A 304 -29.94 -15.66 0.57
CA ARG A 304 -30.45 -16.58 1.58
C ARG A 304 -29.56 -17.82 1.72
N HIS A 305 -29.21 -18.45 0.59
CA HIS A 305 -28.32 -19.61 0.62
C HIS A 305 -26.94 -19.25 1.16
N ARG A 306 -26.38 -18.10 0.74
CA ARG A 306 -25.11 -17.63 1.29
C ARG A 306 -25.15 -17.44 2.80
N ALA A 307 -26.21 -16.84 3.33
CA ALA A 307 -26.35 -16.61 4.77
C ALA A 307 -26.39 -17.91 5.58
N GLU A 308 -27.13 -18.93 5.10
CA GLU A 308 -27.23 -20.21 5.78
C GLU A 308 -25.91 -21.01 5.67
N LEU A 309 -25.29 -21.06 4.49
CA LEU A 309 -24.04 -21.76 4.25
C LEU A 309 -22.86 -21.12 5.01
N LEU A 310 -22.88 -19.81 5.22
CA LEU A 310 -21.89 -19.11 6.06
C LEU A 310 -21.90 -19.60 7.51
N LYS A 311 -23.03 -20.07 8.05
CA LYS A 311 -23.13 -20.61 9.41
C LYS A 311 -22.28 -21.86 9.62
N ILE A 312 -22.05 -22.62 8.55
CA ILE A 312 -21.21 -23.82 8.51
C ILE A 312 -19.85 -23.58 7.83
N GLY A 313 -19.45 -22.30 7.68
CA GLY A 313 -18.13 -21.93 7.16
C GLY A 313 -18.01 -21.80 5.64
N ILE A 314 -19.08 -22.03 4.86
CA ILE A 314 -19.06 -21.95 3.39
C ILE A 314 -19.46 -20.54 2.94
N ASP A 315 -18.57 -19.84 2.24
CA ASP A 315 -18.92 -18.61 1.54
C ASP A 315 -19.00 -18.82 0.03
N ILE A 316 -20.21 -19.08 -0.48
CA ILE A 316 -20.46 -19.29 -1.92
C ILE A 316 -20.21 -18.03 -2.79
N SER A 317 -19.88 -16.89 -2.20
CA SER A 317 -19.45 -15.71 -2.95
C SER A 317 -17.97 -15.77 -3.35
N LYS A 318 -17.24 -16.73 -2.81
CA LYS A 318 -15.83 -16.99 -3.10
C LYS A 318 -15.70 -18.21 -4.02
N PRO A 319 -14.64 -18.31 -4.81
CA PRO A 319 -14.39 -19.52 -5.59
C PRO A 319 -14.16 -20.70 -4.64
N PRO A 320 -14.58 -21.92 -5.04
CA PRO A 320 -14.28 -23.13 -4.28
C PRO A 320 -12.78 -23.44 -4.35
N ILE A 321 -12.28 -24.16 -3.34
CA ILE A 321 -10.91 -24.70 -3.38
C ILE A 321 -10.94 -25.90 -4.36
N MET A 322 -10.22 -25.76 -5.47
CA MET A 322 -10.12 -26.83 -6.46
C MET A 322 -9.19 -27.95 -5.96
N ALA A 323 -9.34 -29.16 -6.52
CA ALA A 323 -8.53 -30.32 -6.10
C ALA A 323 -7.01 -30.08 -6.25
N GLU A 324 -6.62 -29.30 -7.26
CA GLU A 324 -5.24 -28.90 -7.50
C GLU A 324 -4.68 -27.96 -6.40
N ASP A 325 -5.55 -27.16 -5.79
CA ASP A 325 -5.18 -26.27 -4.69
C ASP A 325 -5.17 -26.97 -3.32
N ARG A 326 -5.85 -28.14 -3.20
CA ARG A 326 -5.94 -28.91 -1.94
C ARG A 326 -4.62 -29.52 -1.51
N THR A 327 -3.71 -29.78 -2.42
CA THR A 327 -2.36 -30.30 -2.11
C THR A 327 -1.49 -29.25 -1.41
N ALA A 328 -1.84 -27.97 -1.52
CA ALA A 328 -1.16 -26.85 -0.85
C ALA A 328 -1.62 -26.61 0.60
N ILE A 329 -2.67 -27.29 1.08
CA ILE A 329 -3.31 -27.04 2.40
C ILE A 329 -2.64 -27.80 3.56
N VAL A 330 -1.40 -28.19 3.44
CA VAL A 330 -0.71 -28.92 4.53
C VAL A 330 -0.35 -28.02 5.74
N HIS A 331 -0.46 -26.70 5.60
CA HIS A 331 -0.16 -25.78 6.70
C HIS A 331 -1.40 -25.03 7.16
N PRO A 332 -1.71 -25.01 8.48
CA PRO A 332 -2.79 -24.18 9.01
C PRO A 332 -2.53 -22.74 8.59
N ILE A 333 -3.53 -22.12 7.96
CA ILE A 333 -3.47 -20.73 7.54
C ILE A 333 -3.22 -19.86 8.79
N LYS A 334 -1.99 -19.39 8.96
CA LYS A 334 -1.65 -18.51 10.07
C LYS A 334 -2.30 -17.15 9.82
N VAL A 335 -3.00 -16.64 10.81
CA VAL A 335 -3.44 -15.25 10.83
C VAL A 335 -2.20 -14.36 10.84
N LEU A 336 -2.21 -13.22 10.12
CA LEU A 336 -1.04 -12.32 10.02
C LEU A 336 -0.50 -11.85 11.39
N ALA A 337 -1.34 -11.76 12.42
CA ALA A 337 -0.98 -11.25 13.74
C ALA A 337 0.13 -12.03 14.49
N PRO A 338 0.24 -13.35 14.42
CA PRO A 338 1.32 -14.08 15.11
C PRO A 338 2.55 -14.35 14.23
N MET A 339 2.67 -13.76 13.04
CA MET A 339 3.84 -13.95 12.20
C MET A 339 5.01 -13.12 12.71
N GLU A 340 6.21 -13.70 12.63
CA GLU A 340 7.44 -13.02 12.98
C GLU A 340 7.75 -11.90 11.99
N VAL A 341 7.95 -10.69 12.49
CA VAL A 341 8.42 -9.55 11.69
C VAL A 341 9.90 -9.78 11.38
N VAL A 342 10.27 -9.65 10.12
CA VAL A 342 11.62 -9.96 9.66
C VAL A 342 12.60 -8.86 10.06
N GLU A 343 13.69 -9.24 10.75
CA GLU A 343 14.81 -8.36 11.03
C GLU A 343 15.79 -8.30 9.85
N ILE A 344 16.42 -7.13 9.67
CA ILE A 344 17.40 -6.92 8.60
C ILE A 344 18.74 -7.54 9.03
N PRO A 345 19.30 -8.51 8.26
CA PRO A 345 20.59 -9.12 8.58
C PRO A 345 21.72 -8.08 8.63
N PRO A 346 22.73 -8.24 9.51
CA PRO A 346 23.84 -7.29 9.62
C PRO A 346 24.53 -6.97 8.29
N ARG A 347 24.68 -7.96 7.40
CA ARG A 347 25.29 -7.80 6.06
C ARG A 347 24.52 -6.83 5.16
N LEU A 348 23.20 -6.67 5.37
CA LEU A 348 22.34 -5.77 4.59
C LEU A 348 22.11 -4.43 5.27
N GLN A 349 22.44 -4.27 6.55
CA GLN A 349 22.23 -3.02 7.31
C GLN A 349 22.97 -1.83 6.70
N ARG A 350 24.12 -2.05 6.03
CA ARG A 350 24.87 -0.99 5.33
C ARG A 350 24.11 -0.35 4.17
N TYR A 351 23.06 -1.00 3.67
CA TYR A 351 22.19 -0.45 2.62
C TYR A 351 20.92 0.21 3.19
N LEU A 352 20.78 0.20 4.50
CA LEU A 352 19.72 0.95 5.18
C LEU A 352 20.10 2.42 5.20
N LEU A 353 19.16 3.27 4.82
CA LEU A 353 19.32 4.72 4.93
C LEU A 353 19.65 5.11 6.37
N MET A 354 20.86 5.61 6.57
CA MET A 354 21.29 6.22 7.83
C MET A 354 20.84 7.67 7.78
N VAL A 355 19.70 7.98 8.41
CA VAL A 355 19.20 9.35 8.53
C VAL A 355 19.63 9.88 9.88
N ALA A 356 20.53 10.87 9.85
CA ALA A 356 20.97 11.59 11.04
C ALA A 356 19.88 12.55 11.56
#